data_43238af951ef3892206f3f4f1e5658ba
#
_entry.id   43238af951ef3892206f3f4f1e5658ba
#
_cell.length_a   1.000
_cell.length_b   1.000
_cell.length_c   1.000
_cell.angle_alpha   90.00
_cell.angle_beta   90.00
_cell.angle_gamma   90.00
#
_symmetry.space_group_name_H-M   'P 1'
#
loop_
_entity.id
_entity.type
_entity.pdbx_description
1 polymer ?
#
loop_
_entity_poly.entity_id
_entity_poly.type
_entity_poly.pdbx_seq_one_letter_code
_entity_poly.pdbx_strand_id
1 'polypeptide(L)'
;VEPLVAQLPFYTDDPAVTERGKWHFEFFDEFDILQLQYPNIKQNTANYKLNYGLPHNLEVDVDSPYLKIFRAVGTPNSLGVGDTEVGVKWEFHKESPGSATPALGLSMYFEIPTGDAAQQLGSGLVDYWLNVIAQKSLSDKTRVNVNIGYLFAGNTSTGVTGIQTVRGHVHVGGVSLLHQFTRRLTLGGEVYGGYAHNNDLGRSQLQGMVGGQYEVRNGVTLTFGVLGGKYIATPRIGAQVGFALDFPDAFHK
;
A
#
# COMPACT_ATOMS: atom_id res chain seq x y z
N VAL A 1 -14.01 13.78 16.24
CA VAL A 1 -13.30 13.85 14.96
C VAL A 1 -13.29 12.43 14.44
N GLU A 2 -14.05 12.16 13.38
CA GLU A 2 -14.04 10.84 12.72
C GLU A 2 -12.64 10.63 12.14
N PRO A 3 -12.09 9.42 12.24
CA PRO A 3 -10.79 9.12 11.64
C PRO A 3 -10.91 9.23 10.11
N LEU A 4 -9.98 9.95 9.50
CA LEU A 4 -9.77 9.91 8.07
C LEU A 4 -9.34 8.48 7.69
N VAL A 5 -10.18 7.78 6.94
CA VAL A 5 -9.98 6.38 6.53
C VAL A 5 -9.22 6.32 5.19
N ALA A 6 -8.29 7.20 4.93
CA ALA A 6 -7.43 7.07 3.76
C ALA A 6 -6.03 6.65 4.20
N GLN A 7 -5.60 5.47 3.79
CA GLN A 7 -4.29 4.90 4.05
C GLN A 7 -3.19 5.60 3.23
N LEU A 8 -3.52 5.98 2.00
CA LEU A 8 -2.60 6.66 1.08
C LEU A 8 -2.02 7.97 1.67
N PRO A 9 -0.80 8.34 1.34
CA PRO A 9 0.08 7.70 0.35
C PRO A 9 0.99 6.59 0.92
N PHE A 10 0.86 6.22 2.18
CA PHE A 10 1.80 5.35 2.89
C PHE A 10 1.52 3.87 2.65
N TYR A 11 2.59 3.05 2.62
CA TYR A 11 2.53 1.60 2.56
C TYR A 11 2.23 0.97 3.94
N THR A 12 2.53 1.71 5.02
CA THR A 12 2.18 1.29 6.38
C THR A 12 0.70 1.54 6.62
N ASP A 13 -0.08 0.46 6.71
CA ASP A 13 -1.52 0.49 6.92
C ASP A 13 -1.91 0.90 8.35
N ASP A 14 -3.15 1.32 8.53
CA ASP A 14 -3.80 1.47 9.82
C ASP A 14 -4.88 0.39 10.01
N PRO A 15 -5.28 0.06 11.26
CA PRO A 15 -6.24 -1.00 11.51
C PRO A 15 -7.70 -0.61 11.18
N ALA A 16 -7.98 0.66 10.90
CA ALA A 16 -9.34 1.10 10.61
C ALA A 16 -9.88 0.44 9.34
N VAL A 17 -11.16 0.16 9.33
CA VAL A 17 -11.88 -0.48 8.23
C VAL A 17 -12.99 0.44 7.73
N THR A 18 -13.35 0.29 6.47
CA THR A 18 -14.50 0.98 5.87
C THR A 18 -15.76 0.71 6.70
N GLU A 19 -16.58 1.72 6.92
CA GLU A 19 -17.82 1.57 7.66
C GLU A 19 -18.75 0.54 7.01
N ARG A 20 -19.44 -0.23 7.86
CA ARG A 20 -20.36 -1.28 7.42
C ARG A 20 -21.34 -0.77 6.37
N GLY A 21 -21.42 -1.48 5.23
CA GLY A 21 -22.32 -1.17 4.13
C GLY A 21 -21.88 -0.04 3.23
N LYS A 22 -20.73 0.56 3.49
CA LYS A 22 -20.17 1.63 2.64
C LYS A 22 -19.08 1.10 1.73
N TRP A 23 -18.84 1.85 0.67
CA TRP A 23 -17.73 1.65 -0.26
C TRP A 23 -16.71 2.75 -0.05
N HIS A 24 -15.43 2.39 -0.14
CA HIS A 24 -14.30 3.30 -0.18
C HIS A 24 -13.47 2.97 -1.42
N PHE A 25 -13.12 3.98 -2.20
CA PHE A 25 -12.31 3.84 -3.40
C PHE A 25 -11.05 4.67 -3.26
N GLU A 26 -9.92 4.06 -3.58
CA GLU A 26 -8.62 4.73 -3.64
C GLU A 26 -8.02 4.58 -5.04
N PHE A 27 -7.40 5.64 -5.49
CA PHE A 27 -6.58 5.67 -6.69
C PHE A 27 -5.28 6.37 -6.39
N PHE A 28 -4.19 5.83 -6.88
CA PHE A 28 -2.93 6.57 -6.96
C PHE A 28 -2.20 6.29 -8.26
N ASP A 29 -1.39 7.25 -8.68
CA ASP A 29 -0.40 7.12 -9.73
C ASP A 29 0.98 7.35 -9.12
N GLU A 30 1.85 6.35 -9.20
CA GLU A 30 3.21 6.37 -8.70
C GLU A 30 4.19 6.22 -9.85
N PHE A 31 5.15 7.13 -9.93
CA PHE A 31 6.21 7.11 -10.93
C PHE A 31 7.56 6.92 -10.26
N ASP A 32 8.23 5.81 -10.59
CA ASP A 32 9.47 5.36 -10.00
C ASP A 32 10.64 5.39 -10.97
N ILE A 33 11.77 5.91 -10.50
CA ILE A 33 13.08 5.69 -11.07
C ILE A 33 13.74 4.55 -10.31
N LEU A 34 13.96 3.41 -10.99
CA LEU A 34 14.44 2.20 -10.37
C LEU A 34 15.93 2.24 -10.06
N GLN A 35 16.41 1.30 -9.26
CA GLN A 35 17.84 1.18 -8.93
C GLN A 35 18.65 0.85 -10.18
N LEU A 36 19.90 1.29 -10.22
CA LEU A 36 20.77 1.10 -11.39
C LEU A 36 21.06 -0.36 -11.72
N GLN A 37 20.98 -1.23 -10.69
CA GLN A 37 21.17 -2.67 -10.84
C GLN A 37 19.92 -3.42 -11.32
N TYR A 38 18.77 -2.71 -11.35
CA TYR A 38 17.53 -3.30 -11.83
C TYR A 38 17.53 -3.34 -13.37
N PRO A 39 17.00 -4.42 -14.00
CA PRO A 39 16.99 -4.52 -15.47
C PRO A 39 16.10 -3.47 -16.15
N ASN A 40 15.12 -2.95 -15.43
CA ASN A 40 14.23 -1.89 -15.90
C ASN A 40 14.69 -0.53 -15.36
N ILE A 41 14.38 0.56 -16.08
CA ILE A 41 14.87 1.90 -15.74
C ILE A 41 13.87 2.65 -14.87
N LYS A 42 12.58 2.55 -15.21
CA LYS A 42 11.47 3.25 -14.58
C LYS A 42 10.22 2.40 -14.60
N GLN A 43 9.34 2.65 -13.66
CA GLN A 43 8.00 2.07 -13.60
C GLN A 43 6.98 3.17 -13.32
N ASN A 44 5.82 3.08 -13.94
CA ASN A 44 4.65 3.85 -13.55
C ASN A 44 3.56 2.87 -13.16
N THR A 45 2.94 3.11 -12.03
CA THR A 45 1.89 2.28 -11.45
C THR A 45 0.66 3.14 -11.21
N ALA A 46 -0.40 2.95 -12.01
CA ALA A 46 -1.71 3.50 -11.74
C ALA A 46 -2.53 2.44 -11.00
N ASN A 47 -2.76 2.62 -9.72
CA ASN A 47 -3.38 1.64 -8.85
C ASN A 47 -4.82 1.99 -8.51
N TYR A 48 -5.71 1.00 -8.52
CA TYR A 48 -7.14 1.12 -8.27
C TYR A 48 -7.53 0.16 -7.16
N LYS A 49 -7.95 0.69 -6.02
CA LYS A 49 -8.37 -0.10 -4.86
C LYS A 49 -9.82 0.20 -4.51
N LEU A 50 -10.61 -0.84 -4.30
CA LEU A 50 -12.00 -0.75 -3.87
C LEU A 50 -12.20 -1.57 -2.60
N ASN A 51 -12.68 -0.92 -1.55
CA ASN A 51 -12.92 -1.49 -0.24
C ASN A 51 -14.42 -1.50 0.07
N TYR A 52 -14.89 -2.52 0.77
CA TYR A 52 -16.26 -2.63 1.23
C TYR A 52 -16.33 -3.06 2.71
N GLY A 53 -17.03 -2.25 3.50
CA GLY A 53 -17.19 -2.49 4.93
C GLY A 53 -18.23 -3.56 5.24
N LEU A 54 -17.82 -4.59 5.96
CA LEU A 54 -18.64 -5.70 6.42
C LEU A 54 -19.02 -5.56 7.92
N PRO A 55 -19.98 -6.38 8.44
CA PRO A 55 -20.22 -6.47 9.88
C PRO A 55 -18.97 -6.92 10.64
N HIS A 56 -18.94 -6.64 11.96
CA HIS A 56 -17.88 -7.06 12.90
C HIS A 56 -16.49 -6.44 12.64
N ASN A 57 -16.47 -5.21 12.12
CA ASN A 57 -15.24 -4.47 11.78
C ASN A 57 -14.35 -5.22 10.78
N LEU A 58 -14.98 -5.84 9.80
CA LEU A 58 -14.30 -6.47 8.66
C LEU A 58 -14.41 -5.58 7.43
N GLU A 59 -13.42 -5.66 6.57
CA GLU A 59 -13.38 -5.04 5.25
C GLU A 59 -12.90 -6.07 4.24
N VAL A 60 -13.45 -6.04 3.04
CA VAL A 60 -12.91 -6.74 1.88
C VAL A 60 -12.37 -5.73 0.88
N ASP A 61 -11.25 -6.09 0.28
CA ASP A 61 -10.49 -5.22 -0.62
C ASP A 61 -10.24 -5.92 -1.94
N VAL A 62 -10.29 -5.16 -3.02
CA VAL A 62 -9.79 -5.55 -4.34
C VAL A 62 -8.91 -4.43 -4.85
N ASP A 63 -7.68 -4.78 -5.20
CA ASP A 63 -6.66 -3.86 -5.66
C ASP A 63 -6.07 -4.36 -6.98
N SER A 64 -5.98 -3.50 -8.00
CA SER A 64 -5.48 -3.88 -9.31
C SER A 64 -4.67 -2.75 -9.94
N PRO A 65 -3.36 -2.96 -10.17
CA PRO A 65 -2.50 -1.96 -10.80
C PRO A 65 -2.55 -2.03 -12.32
N TYR A 66 -2.43 -0.89 -12.96
CA TYR A 66 -2.09 -0.78 -14.38
C TYR A 66 -0.66 -0.25 -14.49
N LEU A 67 0.21 -1.07 -15.07
CA LEU A 67 1.65 -0.89 -15.05
C LEU A 67 2.19 -0.43 -16.40
N LYS A 68 3.16 0.48 -16.38
CA LYS A 68 4.04 0.78 -17.49
C LYS A 68 5.50 0.65 -17.07
N ILE A 69 6.18 -0.33 -17.65
CA ILE A 69 7.58 -0.62 -17.34
C ILE A 69 8.45 -0.11 -18.49
N PHE A 70 9.35 0.81 -18.17
CA PHE A 70 10.32 1.38 -19.12
C PHE A 70 11.61 0.57 -19.04
N ARG A 71 11.93 -0.11 -20.13
CA ARG A 71 13.09 -0.98 -20.25
C ARG A 71 14.31 -0.26 -20.80
N ALA A 72 15.44 -0.95 -20.78
CA ALA A 72 16.68 -0.45 -21.38
C ALA A 72 16.52 -0.19 -22.88
N VAL A 73 17.36 0.69 -23.40
CA VAL A 73 17.36 1.08 -24.81
C VAL A 73 17.47 -0.18 -25.71
N GLY A 74 16.59 -0.28 -26.69
CA GLY A 74 16.51 -1.42 -27.60
C GLY A 74 15.56 -2.53 -27.17
N THR A 75 14.98 -2.47 -25.96
CA THR A 75 13.96 -3.42 -25.49
C THR A 75 12.59 -2.73 -25.44
N PRO A 76 11.52 -3.32 -26.01
CA PRO A 76 10.18 -2.73 -25.94
C PRO A 76 9.70 -2.58 -24.49
N ASN A 77 9.05 -1.46 -24.19
CA ASN A 77 8.37 -1.25 -22.90
C ASN A 77 7.21 -2.22 -22.74
N SER A 78 6.89 -2.57 -21.49
CA SER A 78 5.68 -3.31 -21.15
C SER A 78 4.58 -2.35 -20.69
N LEU A 79 3.34 -2.69 -21.01
CA LEU A 79 2.15 -1.93 -20.61
C LEU A 79 0.98 -2.89 -20.44
N GLY A 80 0.31 -2.86 -19.30
CA GLY A 80 -0.85 -3.71 -19.04
C GLY A 80 -1.25 -3.77 -17.58
N VAL A 81 -2.26 -4.59 -17.29
CA VAL A 81 -2.70 -4.87 -15.93
C VAL A 81 -1.62 -5.70 -15.22
N GLY A 82 -1.36 -5.38 -13.97
CA GLY A 82 -0.51 -6.16 -13.08
C GLY A 82 -1.26 -7.28 -12.38
N ASP A 83 -0.65 -7.86 -11.36
CA ASP A 83 -1.30 -8.85 -10.52
C ASP A 83 -2.36 -8.16 -9.65
N THR A 84 -3.51 -8.80 -9.47
CA THR A 84 -4.65 -8.27 -8.73
C THR A 84 -4.65 -8.83 -7.32
N GLU A 85 -4.72 -7.97 -6.31
CA GLU A 85 -4.84 -8.38 -4.91
C GLU A 85 -6.32 -8.43 -4.49
N VAL A 86 -6.65 -9.45 -3.71
CA VAL A 86 -7.94 -9.58 -3.02
C VAL A 86 -7.65 -9.83 -1.55
N GLY A 87 -8.22 -9.01 -0.67
CA GLY A 87 -7.90 -9.02 0.73
C GLY A 87 -9.07 -8.96 1.66
N VAL A 88 -8.76 -9.25 2.92
CA VAL A 88 -9.65 -9.05 4.07
C VAL A 88 -8.85 -8.35 5.16
N LYS A 89 -9.40 -7.28 5.72
CA LYS A 89 -8.88 -6.60 6.89
C LYS A 89 -9.89 -6.70 8.04
N TRP A 90 -9.38 -6.89 9.26
CA TRP A 90 -10.17 -7.00 10.48
C TRP A 90 -9.59 -6.14 11.59
N GLU A 91 -10.34 -5.12 12.01
CA GLU A 91 -10.05 -4.35 13.21
C GLU A 91 -10.65 -5.06 14.43
N PHE A 92 -9.83 -5.84 15.15
CA PHE A 92 -10.33 -6.61 16.29
C PHE A 92 -10.24 -5.85 17.62
N HIS A 93 -9.51 -4.74 17.68
CA HIS A 93 -9.43 -3.87 18.84
C HIS A 93 -9.36 -2.41 18.44
N LYS A 94 -10.33 -1.61 18.91
CA LYS A 94 -10.33 -0.15 18.73
C LYS A 94 -9.63 0.55 19.87
N GLU A 95 -8.81 1.55 19.57
CA GLU A 95 -8.21 2.40 20.59
C GLU A 95 -9.29 3.23 21.28
N SER A 96 -9.34 3.16 22.62
CA SER A 96 -10.20 4.03 23.42
C SER A 96 -9.45 5.31 23.83
N PRO A 97 -10.12 6.45 23.92
CA PRO A 97 -9.50 7.72 24.36
C PRO A 97 -8.80 7.55 25.72
N GLY A 98 -7.52 7.93 25.78
CA GLY A 98 -6.71 7.83 27.00
C GLY A 98 -6.23 6.41 27.35
N SER A 99 -6.56 5.40 26.57
CA SER A 99 -6.05 4.03 26.75
C SER A 99 -4.56 3.94 26.42
N ALA A 100 -3.84 3.08 27.14
CA ALA A 100 -2.48 2.70 26.75
C ALA A 100 -2.46 1.68 25.60
N THR A 101 -3.56 0.91 25.43
CA THR A 101 -3.68 -0.11 24.39
C THR A 101 -3.92 0.55 23.02
N PRO A 102 -3.13 0.21 21.97
CA PRO A 102 -3.33 0.71 20.62
C PRO A 102 -4.57 0.08 19.95
N ALA A 103 -5.06 0.67 18.86
CA ALA A 103 -5.91 -0.04 17.94
C ALA A 103 -5.12 -1.17 17.26
N LEU A 104 -5.76 -2.32 17.02
CA LEU A 104 -5.10 -3.51 16.46
C LEU A 104 -5.95 -4.12 15.35
N GLY A 105 -5.27 -4.53 14.29
CA GLY A 105 -5.86 -5.18 13.14
C GLY A 105 -5.01 -6.31 12.59
N LEU A 106 -5.65 -7.11 11.76
CA LEU A 106 -5.03 -8.13 10.91
C LEU A 106 -5.47 -7.90 9.48
N SER A 107 -4.58 -8.08 8.52
CA SER A 107 -4.94 -8.16 7.12
C SER A 107 -4.33 -9.40 6.46
N MET A 108 -5.08 -9.96 5.51
CA MET A 108 -4.65 -11.08 4.70
C MET A 108 -5.02 -10.81 3.25
N TYR A 109 -4.03 -10.87 2.38
CA TYR A 109 -4.19 -10.65 0.95
C TYR A 109 -3.71 -11.84 0.14
N PHE A 110 -4.37 -12.04 -0.99
CA PHE A 110 -3.98 -12.97 -2.05
C PHE A 110 -3.77 -12.16 -3.31
N GLU A 111 -2.56 -12.18 -3.83
CA GLU A 111 -2.26 -11.61 -5.13
C GLU A 111 -2.45 -12.69 -6.19
N ILE A 112 -3.38 -12.45 -7.10
CA ILE A 112 -3.78 -13.36 -8.18
C ILE A 112 -2.98 -12.96 -9.43
N PRO A 113 -2.32 -13.91 -10.13
CA PRO A 113 -1.46 -13.61 -11.27
C PRO A 113 -2.29 -13.24 -12.52
N THR A 114 -2.86 -12.05 -12.52
CA THR A 114 -3.59 -11.48 -13.66
C THR A 114 -2.68 -10.76 -14.64
N GLY A 115 -1.47 -10.38 -14.20
CA GLY A 115 -0.46 -9.73 -15.02
C GLY A 115 0.26 -10.70 -15.95
N ASP A 116 0.74 -10.19 -17.08
CA ASP A 116 1.56 -10.97 -18.02
C ASP A 116 3.00 -11.10 -17.48
N ALA A 117 3.31 -12.27 -16.90
CA ALA A 117 4.64 -12.55 -16.34
C ALA A 117 5.75 -12.53 -17.41
N ALA A 118 5.44 -12.86 -18.67
CA ALA A 118 6.41 -12.81 -19.76
C ALA A 118 6.81 -11.36 -20.09
N GLN A 119 5.93 -10.42 -19.81
CA GLN A 119 6.17 -8.98 -19.91
C GLN A 119 6.60 -8.34 -18.59
N GLN A 120 6.80 -9.12 -17.52
CA GLN A 120 7.11 -8.63 -16.18
C GLN A 120 6.04 -7.71 -15.58
N LEU A 121 4.77 -7.90 -15.95
CA LEU A 121 3.65 -7.17 -15.38
C LEU A 121 3.11 -7.83 -14.11
N GLY A 122 3.60 -9.02 -13.77
CA GLY A 122 3.28 -9.77 -12.58
C GLY A 122 4.25 -10.93 -12.37
N SER A 123 4.10 -11.65 -11.26
CA SER A 123 4.96 -12.78 -10.90
C SER A 123 4.60 -14.07 -11.66
N GLY A 124 3.36 -14.19 -12.13
CA GLY A 124 2.79 -15.44 -12.66
C GLY A 124 2.48 -16.47 -11.58
N LEU A 125 2.57 -16.10 -10.30
CA LEU A 125 2.33 -16.94 -9.13
C LEU A 125 1.29 -16.30 -8.23
N VAL A 126 0.53 -17.10 -7.47
CA VAL A 126 -0.30 -16.58 -6.40
C VAL A 126 0.57 -16.25 -5.20
N ASP A 127 0.53 -15.04 -4.71
CA ASP A 127 1.26 -14.58 -3.53
C ASP A 127 0.32 -14.45 -2.33
N TYR A 128 0.85 -14.58 -1.11
CA TYR A 128 0.08 -14.54 0.13
C TYR A 128 0.71 -13.52 1.08
N TRP A 129 -0.13 -12.65 1.60
CA TRP A 129 0.30 -11.60 2.51
C TRP A 129 -0.48 -11.65 3.82
N LEU A 130 0.21 -11.69 4.94
CA LEU A 130 -0.39 -11.61 6.28
C LEU A 130 0.31 -10.51 7.07
N ASN A 131 -0.48 -9.56 7.60
CA ASN A 131 0.04 -8.47 8.42
C ASN A 131 -0.68 -8.35 9.76
N VAL A 132 0.07 -8.02 10.78
CA VAL A 132 -0.40 -7.46 12.05
C VAL A 132 -0.22 -5.96 11.99
N ILE A 133 -1.28 -5.23 12.30
CA ILE A 133 -1.36 -3.79 12.18
C ILE A 133 -1.66 -3.19 13.56
N ALA A 134 -0.92 -2.17 13.95
CA ALA A 134 -1.17 -1.43 15.18
C ALA A 134 -1.14 0.07 14.93
N GLN A 135 -2.07 0.81 15.55
CA GLN A 135 -2.08 2.27 15.55
C GLN A 135 -2.17 2.81 16.97
N LYS A 136 -1.35 3.80 17.28
CA LYS A 136 -1.40 4.51 18.55
C LYS A 136 -1.50 6.01 18.35
N SER A 137 -2.53 6.61 18.96
CA SER A 137 -2.66 8.06 19.07
C SER A 137 -1.70 8.58 20.13
N LEU A 138 -0.71 9.36 19.73
CA LEU A 138 0.23 10.05 20.64
C LEU A 138 -0.35 11.35 21.16
N SER A 139 -1.27 11.95 20.42
CA SER A 139 -2.08 13.13 20.78
C SER A 139 -3.33 13.17 19.90
N ASP A 140 -4.20 14.14 20.13
CA ASP A 140 -5.40 14.36 19.30
C ASP A 140 -5.09 14.61 17.81
N LYS A 141 -3.84 14.94 17.48
CA LYS A 141 -3.39 15.29 16.13
C LYS A 141 -2.27 14.42 15.60
N THR A 142 -1.68 13.55 16.42
CA THR A 142 -0.50 12.78 16.03
C THR A 142 -0.74 11.31 16.30
N ARG A 143 -0.49 10.48 15.31
CA ARG A 143 -0.58 9.02 15.41
C ARG A 143 0.62 8.35 14.77
N VAL A 144 0.93 7.18 15.29
CA VAL A 144 1.93 6.27 14.74
C VAL A 144 1.25 4.98 14.34
N ASN A 145 1.57 4.47 13.15
CA ASN A 145 1.16 3.15 12.67
C ASN A 145 2.39 2.25 12.59
N VAL A 146 2.19 0.99 12.86
CA VAL A 146 3.23 -0.05 12.80
C VAL A 146 2.64 -1.29 12.15
N ASN A 147 3.31 -1.79 11.11
CA ASN A 147 2.96 -3.05 10.45
C ASN A 147 4.10 -4.04 10.61
N ILE A 148 3.76 -5.29 10.86
CA ILE A 148 4.67 -6.42 10.81
C ILE A 148 3.97 -7.53 10.05
N GLY A 149 4.61 -8.04 9.01
CA GLY A 149 3.98 -9.00 8.13
C GLY A 149 4.93 -10.02 7.55
N TYR A 150 4.33 -10.93 6.84
CA TYR A 150 4.99 -11.99 6.11
C TYR A 150 4.34 -12.11 4.74
N LEU A 151 5.20 -12.11 3.71
CA LEU A 151 4.82 -12.27 2.32
C LEU A 151 5.50 -13.53 1.77
N PHE A 152 4.70 -14.44 1.24
CA PHE A 152 5.16 -15.56 0.44
C PHE A 152 4.92 -15.23 -1.02
N ALA A 153 5.97 -14.80 -1.71
CA ALA A 153 5.87 -13.98 -2.91
C ALA A 153 6.66 -14.48 -4.09
N GLY A 154 6.18 -14.12 -5.26
CA GLY A 154 6.94 -14.00 -6.50
C GLY A 154 7.26 -12.54 -6.84
N ASN A 155 6.59 -11.58 -6.21
CA ASN A 155 6.85 -10.14 -6.33
C ASN A 155 7.48 -9.56 -5.05
N THR A 156 7.83 -8.28 -5.12
CA THR A 156 8.36 -7.53 -3.98
C THR A 156 7.22 -6.93 -3.16
N SER A 157 7.50 -6.55 -1.92
CA SER A 157 6.53 -5.88 -1.06
C SER A 157 6.51 -4.35 -1.21
N THR A 158 7.27 -3.78 -2.14
CA THR A 158 7.48 -2.32 -2.26
C THR A 158 6.93 -1.73 -3.56
N GLY A 159 5.98 -2.40 -4.20
CA GLY A 159 5.35 -1.93 -5.43
C GLY A 159 6.20 -2.08 -6.70
N VAL A 160 7.50 -2.31 -6.60
CA VAL A 160 8.35 -2.62 -7.77
C VAL A 160 8.13 -4.06 -8.16
N THR A 161 7.76 -4.32 -9.43
CA THR A 161 7.52 -5.68 -9.90
C THR A 161 8.75 -6.55 -9.82
N GLY A 162 8.59 -7.84 -9.52
CA GLY A 162 9.68 -8.80 -9.40
C GLY A 162 10.50 -8.97 -10.68
N ILE A 163 11.76 -9.35 -10.52
CA ILE A 163 12.69 -9.51 -11.62
C ILE A 163 12.46 -10.83 -12.35
N GLN A 164 12.09 -11.87 -11.60
CA GLN A 164 11.90 -13.23 -12.10
C GLN A 164 10.68 -13.87 -11.41
N THR A 165 10.06 -14.80 -12.11
CA THR A 165 9.00 -15.65 -11.54
C THR A 165 9.62 -16.69 -10.61
N VAL A 166 9.73 -16.35 -9.33
CA VAL A 166 10.32 -17.20 -8.29
C VAL A 166 9.65 -16.98 -6.95
N ARG A 167 9.42 -18.06 -6.22
CA ARG A 167 8.88 -17.98 -4.87
C ARG A 167 9.95 -17.59 -3.86
N GLY A 168 9.55 -16.75 -2.90
CA GLY A 168 10.39 -16.36 -1.80
C GLY A 168 9.61 -16.03 -0.54
N HIS A 169 10.34 -15.89 0.54
CA HIS A 169 9.82 -15.55 1.86
C HIS A 169 10.32 -14.16 2.22
N VAL A 170 9.42 -13.21 2.46
CA VAL A 170 9.74 -11.84 2.82
C VAL A 170 9.11 -11.51 4.16
N HIS A 171 9.93 -11.16 5.14
CA HIS A 171 9.46 -10.55 6.38
C HIS A 171 9.38 -9.05 6.14
N VAL A 172 8.17 -8.49 6.22
CA VAL A 172 7.91 -7.08 5.92
C VAL A 172 7.57 -6.31 7.18
N GLY A 173 7.79 -5.02 7.15
CA GLY A 173 7.38 -4.15 8.22
C GLY A 173 7.56 -2.69 7.87
N GLY A 174 6.81 -1.85 8.57
CA GLY A 174 6.84 -0.42 8.40
C GLY A 174 6.41 0.32 9.65
N VAL A 175 6.83 1.57 9.70
CA VAL A 175 6.40 2.53 10.72
C VAL A 175 6.11 3.84 10.02
N SER A 176 4.92 4.40 10.25
CA SER A 176 4.55 5.74 9.81
C SER A 176 4.18 6.63 10.99
N LEU A 177 4.51 7.92 10.86
CA LEU A 177 4.12 8.97 11.81
C LEU A 177 3.35 10.03 11.04
N LEU A 178 2.12 10.30 11.47
CA LEU A 178 1.23 11.28 10.86
C LEU A 178 0.89 12.40 11.85
N HIS A 179 0.86 13.64 11.35
CA HIS A 179 0.44 14.80 12.13
C HIS A 179 -0.58 15.64 11.36
N GLN A 180 -1.71 15.92 11.99
CA GLN A 180 -2.76 16.80 11.45
C GLN A 180 -2.42 18.27 11.73
N PHE A 181 -1.89 18.96 10.73
CA PHE A 181 -1.51 20.38 10.84
C PHE A 181 -2.72 21.31 10.84
N THR A 182 -3.72 20.99 10.02
CA THR A 182 -4.99 21.71 9.97
C THR A 182 -6.15 20.72 9.98
N ARG A 183 -7.39 21.19 9.99
CA ARG A 183 -8.57 20.31 9.89
C ARG A 183 -8.60 19.51 8.59
N ARG A 184 -7.90 19.96 7.55
CA ARG A 184 -7.91 19.37 6.21
C ARG A 184 -6.56 18.81 5.78
N LEU A 185 -5.46 19.18 6.43
CA LEU A 185 -4.11 18.78 6.02
C LEU A 185 -3.47 17.90 7.08
N THR A 186 -3.14 16.68 6.70
CA THR A 186 -2.31 15.75 7.45
C THR A 186 -1.04 15.47 6.66
N LEU A 187 0.11 15.62 7.29
CA LEU A 187 1.40 15.27 6.72
C LEU A 187 2.07 14.20 7.56
N GLY A 188 2.96 13.44 6.96
CA GLY A 188 3.66 12.38 7.65
C GLY A 188 4.89 11.89 6.93
N GLY A 189 5.50 10.89 7.55
CA GLY A 189 6.61 10.17 6.96
C GLY A 189 6.57 8.72 7.39
N GLU A 190 7.16 7.88 6.56
CA GLU A 190 7.19 6.44 6.72
C GLU A 190 8.58 5.89 6.43
N VAL A 191 8.91 4.80 7.12
CA VAL A 191 9.96 3.87 6.71
C VAL A 191 9.32 2.50 6.60
N TYR A 192 9.42 1.90 5.42
CA TYR A 192 8.85 0.60 5.08
C TYR A 192 9.89 -0.27 4.38
N GLY A 193 9.81 -1.59 4.58
CA GLY A 193 10.70 -2.49 3.90
C GLY A 193 10.51 -3.94 4.31
N GLY A 194 11.45 -4.78 3.87
CA GLY A 194 11.42 -6.20 4.17
C GLY A 194 12.77 -6.87 3.98
N TYR A 195 12.89 -8.04 4.55
CA TYR A 195 14.00 -8.93 4.39
C TYR A 195 13.55 -10.19 3.65
N ALA A 196 14.10 -10.39 2.45
CA ALA A 196 13.88 -11.58 1.64
C ALA A 196 15.11 -12.47 1.66
N HIS A 197 14.92 -13.79 1.80
CA HIS A 197 16.01 -14.75 1.69
C HIS A 197 16.45 -15.01 0.24
N ASN A 198 15.58 -14.69 -0.72
CA ASN A 198 15.83 -14.90 -2.13
C ASN A 198 16.40 -13.62 -2.78
N ASN A 199 17.55 -13.74 -3.45
CA ASN A 199 18.18 -12.63 -4.17
C ASN A 199 17.34 -12.11 -5.34
N ASP A 200 16.56 -12.98 -5.98
CA ASP A 200 15.70 -12.63 -7.12
C ASP A 200 14.53 -11.74 -6.71
N LEU A 201 14.13 -11.77 -5.41
CA LEU A 201 13.21 -10.83 -4.79
C LEU A 201 13.89 -9.56 -4.26
N GLY A 202 15.17 -9.34 -4.60
CA GLY A 202 15.93 -8.20 -4.17
C GLY A 202 16.50 -8.30 -2.76
N ARG A 203 16.50 -9.45 -2.14
CA ARG A 203 17.05 -9.85 -0.83
C ARG A 203 16.67 -8.95 0.34
N SER A 204 16.76 -7.62 0.16
CA SER A 204 16.34 -6.62 1.16
C SER A 204 15.63 -5.47 0.47
N GLN A 205 14.66 -4.93 1.15
CA GLN A 205 13.83 -3.81 0.69
C GLN A 205 13.81 -2.77 1.79
N LEU A 206 14.04 -1.52 1.45
CA LEU A 206 13.95 -0.40 2.41
C LEU A 206 13.68 0.87 1.64
N GLN A 207 12.59 1.53 1.97
CA GLN A 207 12.24 2.83 1.45
C GLN A 207 11.74 3.76 2.56
N GLY A 208 11.93 5.04 2.34
CA GLY A 208 11.28 6.09 3.11
C GLY A 208 10.36 6.88 2.20
N MET A 209 9.25 7.35 2.76
CA MET A 209 8.31 8.24 2.10
C MET A 209 8.01 9.44 2.99
N VAL A 210 7.86 10.61 2.38
CA VAL A 210 7.31 11.80 3.00
C VAL A 210 6.15 12.27 2.15
N GLY A 211 5.00 12.51 2.78
CA GLY A 211 3.80 12.86 2.04
C GLY A 211 2.64 13.25 2.96
N GLY A 212 1.45 13.19 2.42
CA GLY A 212 0.27 13.52 3.20
C GLY A 212 -1.03 13.48 2.42
N GLN A 213 -2.04 14.00 3.09
CA GLN A 213 -3.44 13.99 2.66
C GLN A 213 -4.04 15.38 2.82
N TYR A 214 -4.86 15.75 1.85
CA TYR A 214 -5.64 16.99 1.89
C TYR A 214 -7.11 16.71 1.63
N GLU A 215 -7.96 16.89 2.64
CA GLU A 215 -9.40 16.78 2.52
C GLU A 215 -9.96 17.97 1.73
N VAL A 216 -10.37 17.72 0.49
CA VAL A 216 -10.97 18.74 -0.38
C VAL A 216 -12.37 19.10 0.10
N ARG A 217 -13.15 18.06 0.39
CA ARG A 217 -14.49 18.09 0.97
C ARG A 217 -14.76 16.76 1.66
N ASN A 218 -15.83 16.69 2.45
CA ASN A 218 -16.23 15.44 3.09
C ASN A 218 -16.35 14.29 2.08
N GLY A 219 -15.65 13.18 2.35
CA GLY A 219 -15.59 12.00 1.50
C GLY A 219 -14.72 12.14 0.24
N VAL A 220 -13.91 13.21 0.10
CA VAL A 220 -12.97 13.39 -1.01
C VAL A 220 -11.63 13.87 -0.48
N THR A 221 -10.62 13.03 -0.57
CA THR A 221 -9.27 13.32 -0.09
C THR A 221 -8.27 13.20 -1.24
N LEU A 222 -7.39 14.18 -1.39
CA LEU A 222 -6.21 14.10 -2.25
C LEU A 222 -5.03 13.59 -1.45
N THR A 223 -4.18 12.77 -2.08
CA THR A 223 -2.99 12.20 -1.47
C THR A 223 -1.77 12.49 -2.33
N PHE A 224 -0.62 12.65 -1.70
CA PHE A 224 0.64 12.93 -2.39
C PHE A 224 1.82 12.48 -1.55
N GLY A 225 2.91 12.06 -2.21
CA GLY A 225 4.13 11.66 -1.54
C GLY A 225 5.33 11.64 -2.47
N VAL A 226 6.50 11.68 -1.86
CA VAL A 226 7.78 11.40 -2.51
C VAL A 226 8.48 10.32 -1.72
N LEU A 227 9.09 9.38 -2.42
CA LEU A 227 9.72 8.22 -1.81
C LEU A 227 11.08 7.95 -2.40
N GLY A 228 11.88 7.21 -1.66
CA GLY A 228 13.17 6.75 -2.12
C GLY A 228 13.65 5.58 -1.30
N GLY A 229 14.36 4.67 -1.96
CA GLY A 229 14.82 3.44 -1.36
C GLY A 229 16.25 3.09 -1.71
N LYS A 230 16.74 2.03 -1.10
CA LYS A 230 18.16 1.67 -1.18
C LYS A 230 18.43 0.37 -1.94
N TYR A 231 17.63 -0.64 -1.82
CA TYR A 231 17.91 -1.96 -2.36
C TYR A 231 17.26 -2.17 -3.72
N ILE A 232 17.68 -3.19 -4.45
CA ILE A 232 17.26 -3.42 -5.85
C ILE A 232 15.73 -3.49 -6.02
N ALA A 233 15.03 -4.04 -5.04
CA ALA A 233 13.57 -4.19 -5.05
C ALA A 233 12.82 -2.94 -4.55
N THR A 234 13.50 -1.81 -4.35
CA THR A 234 12.88 -0.53 -3.98
C THR A 234 13.20 0.52 -5.01
N PRO A 235 12.32 1.50 -5.28
CA PRO A 235 12.66 2.60 -6.17
C PRO A 235 13.83 3.41 -5.61
N ARG A 236 14.68 3.92 -6.50
CA ARG A 236 15.75 4.86 -6.11
C ARG A 236 15.16 6.21 -5.69
N ILE A 237 14.14 6.65 -6.40
CA ILE A 237 13.30 7.80 -6.10
C ILE A 237 11.98 7.64 -6.84
N GLY A 238 10.89 8.01 -6.20
CA GLY A 238 9.55 8.00 -6.76
C GLY A 238 8.71 9.16 -6.25
N ALA A 239 7.59 9.37 -6.93
CA ALA A 239 6.58 10.32 -6.52
C ALA A 239 5.20 9.73 -6.77
N GLN A 240 4.30 9.94 -5.82
CA GLN A 240 2.93 9.45 -5.85
C GLN A 240 1.95 10.61 -5.71
N VAL A 241 0.87 10.56 -6.49
CA VAL A 241 -0.31 11.40 -6.33
C VAL A 241 -1.56 10.54 -6.45
N GLY A 242 -2.58 10.86 -5.68
CA GLY A 242 -3.79 10.05 -5.69
C GLY A 242 -4.98 10.75 -5.08
N PHE A 243 -6.06 10.02 -4.96
CA PHE A 243 -7.25 10.47 -4.26
C PHE A 243 -8.01 9.28 -3.66
N ALA A 244 -8.79 9.58 -2.62
CA ALA A 244 -9.71 8.65 -2.00
C ALA A 244 -11.14 9.21 -2.01
N LEU A 245 -12.12 8.33 -2.19
CA LEU A 245 -13.55 8.66 -2.26
C LEU A 245 -14.35 7.74 -1.34
N ASP A 246 -15.10 8.33 -0.42
CA ASP A 246 -16.09 7.62 0.38
C ASP A 246 -17.46 7.72 -0.29
N PHE A 247 -18.10 6.58 -0.54
CA PHE A 247 -19.44 6.53 -1.10
C PHE A 247 -20.46 6.21 -0.01
N PRO A 248 -21.53 7.01 0.11
CA PRO A 248 -22.66 6.65 0.95
C PRO A 248 -23.29 5.36 0.42
N ASP A 249 -23.91 4.60 1.31
CA ASP A 249 -24.60 3.34 0.97
C ASP A 249 -25.64 3.58 -0.14
N ALA A 250 -25.37 3.03 -1.32
CA ALA A 250 -26.28 3.15 -2.48
C ALA A 250 -27.44 2.13 -2.42
N PHE A 251 -27.43 1.20 -1.45
CA PHE A 251 -28.36 0.07 -1.39
C PHE A 251 -29.41 0.16 -0.26
N HIS A 252 -29.35 1.17 0.58
CA HIS A 252 -30.40 1.46 1.55
C HIS A 252 -31.24 2.67 1.10
N LYS A 253 -32.24 2.39 0.27
CA LYS A 253 -33.45 3.21 0.13
C LYS A 253 -34.61 2.58 0.85
#